data_60da3f48a3180df7a7a796a8971277e7
#
_entry.id   60da3f48a3180df7a7a796a8971277e7
#
_cell.length_a   1.000
_cell.length_b   1.000
_cell.length_c   1.000
_cell.angle_alpha   90.00
_cell.angle_beta   90.00
_cell.angle_gamma   90.00
#
_symmetry.space_group_name_H-M   'P 1'
#
loop_
_entity.id
_entity.type
_entity.pdbx_description
1 polymer ?
#
loop_
_entity_poly.entity_id
_entity_poly.type
_entity_poly.pdbx_seq_one_letter_code
_entity_poly.pdbx_strand_id
1 'polypeptide(L)'
;QCDICAQDTGIVKAIDNLKIASIARLAGAPMDKGAGIYLHKKVGDKVKKGEALFTIYAEFNADFTFAKNAALLDNSYQIDKL
;
A
#
# COMPACT_ATOMS: atom_id res chain seq x y z
N GLN A 1 10.99 -3.15 -5.44
CA GLN A 1 10.00 -2.39 -4.66
C GLN A 1 9.09 -1.57 -5.56
N CYS A 2 7.90 -1.24 -5.06
CA CYS A 2 6.94 -0.46 -5.80
C CYS A 2 6.16 0.45 -4.86
N ASP A 3 6.03 1.73 -5.25
CA ASP A 3 5.24 2.69 -4.51
C ASP A 3 3.81 2.68 -5.01
N ILE A 4 2.86 2.59 -4.09
CA ILE A 4 1.43 2.73 -4.40
C ILE A 4 1.04 4.16 -4.03
N CYS A 5 0.56 4.88 -5.03
CA CYS A 5 0.36 6.34 -4.93
C CYS A 5 -1.10 6.72 -4.75
N ALA A 6 -1.32 7.88 -4.14
CA ALA A 6 -2.65 8.43 -3.95
C ALA A 6 -3.29 8.79 -5.29
N GLN A 7 -4.57 8.47 -5.45
CA GLN A 7 -5.35 8.82 -6.64
C GLN A 7 -6.03 10.17 -6.51
N ASP A 8 -6.12 10.69 -5.29
CA ASP A 8 -6.79 11.96 -4.99
C ASP A 8 -5.97 12.78 -4.00
N THR A 9 -6.20 14.09 -4.02
CA THR A 9 -5.64 15.01 -3.03
C THR A 9 -6.64 15.16 -1.89
N GLY A 10 -6.15 15.05 -0.66
CA GLY A 10 -7.02 15.18 0.52
C GLY A 10 -6.33 14.74 1.80
N ILE A 11 -7.14 14.24 2.73
CA ILE A 11 -6.67 13.76 4.03
C ILE A 11 -7.00 12.29 4.14
N VAL A 12 -6.06 11.49 4.64
CA VAL A 12 -6.27 10.06 4.88
C VAL A 12 -7.31 9.91 5.99
N LYS A 13 -8.49 9.43 5.62
CA LYS A 13 -9.62 9.24 6.54
C LYS A 13 -9.52 7.90 7.26
N ALA A 14 -9.17 6.84 6.54
CA ALA A 14 -9.09 5.49 7.09
C ALA A 14 -8.15 4.63 6.26
N ILE A 15 -7.59 3.61 6.91
CA ILE A 15 -6.78 2.59 6.26
C ILE A 15 -7.35 1.24 6.65
N ASP A 16 -7.61 0.39 5.66
CA ASP A 16 -8.06 -0.98 5.92
C ASP A 16 -6.85 -1.87 6.22
N ASN A 17 -6.58 -2.06 7.51
CA ASN A 17 -5.41 -2.81 7.95
C ASN A 17 -5.46 -4.29 7.56
N LEU A 18 -6.66 -4.88 7.42
CA LEU A 18 -6.79 -6.27 6.97
C LEU A 18 -6.36 -6.41 5.51
N LYS A 19 -6.73 -5.46 4.67
CA LYS A 19 -6.30 -5.46 3.26
C LYS A 19 -4.80 -5.20 3.12
N ILE A 20 -4.26 -4.27 3.91
CA ILE A 20 -2.81 -4.04 3.95
C ILE A 20 -2.08 -5.33 4.35
N ALA A 21 -2.57 -6.02 5.37
CA ALA A 21 -1.97 -7.30 5.79
C ALA A 21 -2.07 -8.37 4.69
N SER A 22 -3.19 -8.41 3.95
CA SER A 22 -3.35 -9.33 2.82
C SER A 22 -2.34 -9.04 1.70
N ILE A 23 -2.14 -7.76 1.37
CA ILE A 23 -1.16 -7.36 0.36
C ILE A 23 0.25 -7.75 0.82
N ALA A 24 0.58 -7.53 2.08
CA ALA A 24 1.88 -7.93 2.64
C ALA A 24 2.10 -9.44 2.54
N ARG A 25 1.07 -10.25 2.82
CA ARG A 25 1.17 -11.71 2.68
C ARG A 25 1.38 -12.13 1.23
N LEU A 26 0.71 -11.47 0.29
CA LEU A 26 0.93 -11.74 -1.14
C LEU A 26 2.37 -11.43 -1.56
N ALA A 27 2.98 -10.42 -0.95
CA ALA A 27 4.39 -10.08 -1.19
C ALA A 27 5.36 -11.08 -0.55
N GLY A 28 4.90 -11.93 0.36
CA GLY A 28 5.70 -12.98 1.00
C GLY A 28 5.89 -12.85 2.51
N ALA A 29 5.38 -11.79 3.13
CA ALA A 29 5.50 -11.60 4.58
C ALA A 29 4.60 -12.62 5.33
N PRO A 30 5.00 -13.05 6.52
CA PRO A 30 6.26 -12.75 7.21
C PRO A 30 7.40 -13.71 6.87
N MET A 31 7.16 -14.70 6.00
CA MET A 31 8.12 -15.79 5.72
C MET A 31 9.37 -15.29 5.01
N ASP A 32 9.21 -14.40 4.04
CA ASP A 32 10.34 -13.85 3.29
C ASP A 32 10.81 -12.56 3.98
N LYS A 33 12.08 -12.53 4.38
CA LYS A 33 12.63 -11.43 5.19
C LYS A 33 12.61 -10.08 4.48
N GLY A 34 12.75 -10.07 3.17
CA GLY A 34 12.73 -8.85 2.37
C GLY A 34 11.33 -8.41 1.93
N ALA A 35 10.28 -9.11 2.39
CA ALA A 35 8.93 -8.84 1.97
C ALA A 35 8.14 -8.06 3.03
N GLY A 36 7.26 -7.20 2.57
CA GLY A 36 6.38 -6.45 3.46
C GLY A 36 5.92 -5.13 2.86
N ILE A 37 5.33 -4.32 3.71
CA ILE A 37 4.83 -3.01 3.33
C ILE A 37 5.36 -1.96 4.30
N TYR A 38 5.82 -0.84 3.75
CA TYR A 38 6.17 0.33 4.53
C TYR A 38 5.14 1.42 4.27
N LEU A 39 4.44 1.85 5.32
CA LEU A 39 3.42 2.90 5.21
C LEU A 39 4.08 4.27 5.31
N HIS A 40 3.90 5.10 4.28
CA HIS A 40 4.39 6.47 4.27
C HIS A 40 3.37 7.46 4.84
N LYS A 41 2.08 7.15 4.70
CA LYS A 41 0.98 8.01 5.15
C LYS A 41 0.13 7.27 6.16
N LYS A 42 -0.32 7.99 7.19
CA LYS A 42 -1.16 7.49 8.27
C LYS A 42 -2.49 8.22 8.28
N VAL A 43 -3.45 7.69 9.01
CA VAL A 43 -4.74 8.37 9.22
C VAL A 43 -4.50 9.78 9.76
N GLY A 44 -5.11 10.76 9.11
CA GLY A 44 -4.96 12.17 9.46
C GLY A 44 -3.92 12.93 8.61
N ASP A 45 -3.07 12.21 7.88
CA ASP A 45 -2.06 12.84 7.03
C ASP A 45 -2.68 13.47 5.79
N LYS A 46 -2.14 14.60 5.37
CA LYS A 46 -2.46 15.22 4.09
C LYS A 46 -1.68 14.51 2.99
N VAL A 47 -2.36 14.26 1.86
CA VAL A 47 -1.72 13.67 0.69
C VAL A 47 -2.08 14.49 -0.56
N LYS A 48 -1.17 14.49 -1.51
CA LYS A 48 -1.42 15.02 -2.87
C LYS A 48 -1.52 13.86 -3.83
N LYS A 49 -2.34 14.03 -4.85
CA LYS A 49 -2.42 13.05 -5.94
C LYS A 49 -1.01 12.75 -6.47
N GLY A 50 -0.67 11.47 -6.54
CA GLY A 50 0.65 11.02 -6.99
C GLY A 50 1.66 10.81 -5.88
N GLU A 51 1.40 11.24 -4.64
CA GLU A 51 2.28 10.93 -3.51
C GLU A 51 2.17 9.46 -3.13
N ALA A 52 3.29 8.87 -2.70
CA ALA A 52 3.30 7.48 -2.25
C ALA A 52 2.54 7.32 -0.93
N LEU A 53 1.57 6.41 -0.94
CA LEU A 53 0.84 6.01 0.28
C LEU A 53 1.63 4.96 1.04
N PHE A 54 2.13 3.96 0.34
CA PHE A 54 2.97 2.91 0.90
C PHE A 54 3.85 2.30 -0.19
N THR A 55 4.87 1.58 0.26
CA THR A 55 5.79 0.86 -0.63
C THR A 55 5.69 -0.63 -0.37
N ILE A 56 5.60 -1.42 -1.44
CA ILE A 56 5.59 -2.88 -1.39
C ILE A 56 7.00 -3.38 -1.63
N TYR A 57 7.47 -4.28 -0.75
CA TYR A 57 8.74 -4.99 -0.90
C TYR A 57 8.47 -6.47 -1.04
N ALA A 58 9.10 -7.12 -2.01
CA ALA A 58 9.02 -8.56 -2.19
C ALA A 58 10.37 -9.09 -2.68
N GLU A 59 10.72 -10.33 -2.25
CA GLU A 59 11.95 -10.97 -2.67
C GLU A 59 11.80 -11.63 -4.04
N PHE A 60 10.60 -12.10 -4.38
CA PHE A 60 10.32 -12.85 -5.60
C PHE A 60 9.39 -12.08 -6.53
N ASN A 61 9.70 -12.09 -7.84
CA ASN A 61 8.94 -11.33 -8.83
C ASN A 61 7.47 -11.75 -8.91
N ALA A 62 7.17 -13.04 -8.78
CA ALA A 62 5.79 -13.51 -8.82
C ALA A 62 4.97 -12.94 -7.66
N ASP A 63 5.53 -12.98 -6.45
CA ASP A 63 4.89 -12.44 -5.25
C ASP A 63 4.70 -10.93 -5.37
N PHE A 64 5.71 -10.25 -5.89
CA PHE A 64 5.65 -8.81 -6.12
C PHE A 64 4.51 -8.45 -7.07
N THR A 65 4.37 -9.19 -8.16
CA THR A 65 3.31 -8.96 -9.14
C THR A 65 1.92 -9.16 -8.53
N PHE A 66 1.73 -10.22 -7.75
CA PHE A 66 0.45 -10.47 -7.06
C PHE A 66 0.11 -9.36 -6.07
N ALA A 67 1.06 -8.94 -5.26
CA ALA A 67 0.86 -7.88 -4.27
C ALA A 67 0.55 -6.55 -4.96
N LYS A 68 1.30 -6.20 -5.99
CA LYS A 68 1.10 -4.97 -6.76
C LYS A 68 -0.29 -4.94 -7.39
N ASN A 69 -0.72 -6.03 -8.03
CA ASN A 69 -2.03 -6.09 -8.68
C ASN A 69 -3.16 -5.95 -7.65
N ALA A 70 -3.05 -6.59 -6.50
CA ALA A 70 -4.03 -6.45 -5.43
C ALA A 70 -4.12 -5.01 -4.93
N ALA A 71 -2.98 -4.34 -4.75
CA ALA A 71 -2.92 -2.96 -4.29
C ALA A 71 -3.49 -1.97 -5.33
N LEU A 72 -3.32 -2.24 -6.62
CA LEU A 72 -3.88 -1.42 -7.68
C LEU A 72 -5.40 -1.54 -7.78
N LEU A 73 -5.95 -2.71 -7.44
CA LEU A 73 -7.40 -2.89 -7.40
C LEU A 73 -8.03 -2.18 -6.21
N ASP A 74 -7.37 -2.22 -5.06
CA ASP A 74 -7.84 -1.57 -3.85
C ASP A 74 -6.63 -1.27 -2.97
N ASN A 75 -6.26 0.00 -2.91
CA ASN A 75 -5.09 0.42 -2.15
C ASN A 75 -5.31 0.49 -0.63
N SER A 76 -6.53 0.19 -0.16
CA SER A 76 -6.88 0.14 1.26
C SER A 76 -6.95 1.49 1.96
N TYR A 77 -6.72 2.58 1.25
CA TYR A 77 -6.77 3.94 1.79
C TYR A 77 -8.04 4.64 1.37
N GLN A 78 -8.72 5.24 2.34
CA GLN A 78 -9.85 6.14 2.08
C GLN A 78 -9.36 7.57 2.24
N ILE A 79 -9.49 8.35 1.17
CA ILE A 79 -9.06 9.75 1.13
C ILE A 79 -10.29 10.65 1.14
N ASP A 80 -10.33 11.57 2.11
CA ASP A 80 -11.32 12.61 2.18
C ASP A 80 -10.86 13.74 1.25
N LYS A 81 -11.51 13.88 0.12
CA LYS A 81 -11.08 14.83 -0.92
C LYS A 81 -11.26 16.27 -0.45
N LEU A 82 -10.29 17.09 -0.75
CA LEU A 82 -10.37 18.52 -0.49
C LEU A 82 -11.06 19.27 -1.63
#